data_fbbcec0338e5843cb6214c4e1187f7c4
#
_entry.id   fbbcec0338e5843cb6214c4e1187f7c4
#
_cell.length_a   1.000
_cell.length_b   1.000
_cell.length_c   1.000
_cell.angle_alpha   90.00
_cell.angle_beta   90.00
_cell.angle_gamma   90.00
#
_symmetry.space_group_name_H-M   'P 1'
#
loop_
_entity.id
_entity.type
_entity.pdbx_description
1 polymer ?
#
loop_
_entity_poly.entity_id
_entity_poly.type
_entity_poly.pdbx_seq_one_letter_code
_entity_poly.pdbx_strand_id
1 'polypeptide(L)'
;RGLGAGANPEVGKTSAEDHKSEIEDALEGSDMVFVTAGEGGGTGTGAAPVVASIAKKMGALTVGVVTRPFKFEGARRTRQAMAGIEELREVCDTLIVIPNDRLMQLGGEELSIVEAFRAADEVLHNGVQGITNLITIPGMINVDFADVRSVMSDAGSALMGIGSARGDNRAMTAAEQAINSPLLESTMEGAKGVLLSIAGGSDLGLHEVNAAASMVEERADEDVNLIFGTIIDDTLGDEIRITIIATGFDAEANMTQAAAQQQPQQEQRCLLYTSP
;
A
#
# COMPACT_ATOMS: atom_id res chain seq x y z
N ARG A 1 29.08 10.54 1.89
CA ARG A 1 30.20 9.65 1.47
C ARG A 1 30.01 9.04 0.08
N GLY A 2 28.88 9.27 -0.58
CA GLY A 2 28.60 8.77 -1.94
C GLY A 2 28.42 7.25 -2.08
N LEU A 3 28.31 6.53 -0.96
CA LEU A 3 28.08 5.09 -0.92
C LEU A 3 26.77 4.79 -0.18
N GLY A 4 26.08 3.70 -0.58
CA GLY A 4 24.89 3.23 0.14
C GLY A 4 25.24 2.72 1.55
N ALA A 5 24.20 2.55 2.39
CA ALA A 5 24.34 2.07 3.77
C ALA A 5 24.64 0.54 3.86
N GLY A 6 24.73 -0.15 2.73
CA GLY A 6 24.83 -1.60 2.70
C GLY A 6 23.57 -2.25 3.30
N ALA A 7 23.75 -3.33 4.03
CA ALA A 7 22.66 -4.02 4.72
C ALA A 7 22.51 -3.59 6.20
N ASN A 8 22.91 -2.37 6.55
CA ASN A 8 22.86 -1.86 7.93
C ASN A 8 21.93 -0.63 8.03
N PRO A 9 20.71 -0.77 8.58
CA PRO A 9 19.76 0.32 8.75
C PRO A 9 20.29 1.46 9.64
N GLU A 10 21.10 1.18 10.66
CA GLU A 10 21.67 2.23 11.53
C GLU A 10 22.54 3.23 10.77
N VAL A 11 23.25 2.78 9.73
CA VAL A 11 24.02 3.67 8.86
C VAL A 11 23.12 4.59 8.06
N GLY A 12 22.00 4.05 7.55
CA GLY A 12 20.98 4.84 6.84
C GLY A 12 20.33 5.87 7.74
N LYS A 13 19.94 5.46 8.95
CA LYS A 13 19.34 6.31 9.97
C LYS A 13 20.24 7.47 10.36
N THR A 14 21.47 7.16 10.80
CA THR A 14 22.47 8.17 11.17
C THR A 14 22.74 9.15 10.02
N SER A 15 22.84 8.66 8.79
CA SER A 15 23.05 9.53 7.63
C SER A 15 21.88 10.50 7.41
N ALA A 16 20.65 10.07 7.59
CA ALA A 16 19.47 10.93 7.49
C ALA A 16 19.40 11.94 8.66
N GLU A 17 19.75 11.51 9.87
CA GLU A 17 19.81 12.38 11.05
C GLU A 17 20.88 13.47 10.91
N ASP A 18 22.05 13.13 10.39
CA ASP A 18 23.16 14.08 10.12
C ASP A 18 22.79 15.16 9.10
N HIS A 19 21.83 14.85 8.19
CA HIS A 19 21.37 15.76 7.12
C HIS A 19 19.94 16.26 7.34
N LYS A 20 19.49 16.25 8.59
CA LYS A 20 18.12 16.62 8.95
C LYS A 20 17.73 18.01 8.44
N SER A 21 18.60 19.00 8.57
CA SER A 21 18.33 20.37 8.11
C SER A 21 18.11 20.45 6.61
N GLU A 22 18.90 19.72 5.83
CA GLU A 22 18.76 19.67 4.38
C GLU A 22 17.46 18.99 3.94
N ILE A 23 17.01 17.99 4.73
CA ILE A 23 15.71 17.31 4.51
C ILE A 23 14.56 18.27 4.87
N GLU A 24 14.65 18.99 5.98
CA GLU A 24 13.67 20.02 6.40
C GLU A 24 13.54 21.09 5.31
N ASP A 25 14.65 21.63 4.81
CA ASP A 25 14.66 22.63 3.75
C ASP A 25 13.99 22.11 2.46
N ALA A 26 14.23 20.84 2.10
CA ALA A 26 13.66 20.23 0.91
C ALA A 26 12.15 19.97 1.02
N LEU A 27 11.63 19.79 2.22
CA LEU A 27 10.22 19.50 2.50
C LEU A 27 9.42 20.74 2.89
N GLU A 28 10.06 21.91 3.02
CA GLU A 28 9.40 23.14 3.43
C GLU A 28 8.21 23.49 2.53
N GLY A 29 7.06 23.80 3.16
CA GLY A 29 5.84 24.20 2.47
C GLY A 29 5.07 23.05 1.80
N SER A 30 5.46 21.79 2.03
CA SER A 30 4.72 20.63 1.53
C SER A 30 3.48 20.35 2.36
N ASP A 31 2.31 20.24 1.71
CA ASP A 31 1.06 19.81 2.37
C ASP A 31 0.99 18.31 2.55
N MET A 32 1.63 17.55 1.67
CA MET A 32 1.67 16.09 1.66
C MET A 32 3.05 15.59 1.25
N VAL A 33 3.53 14.55 1.92
CA VAL A 33 4.83 13.92 1.63
C VAL A 33 4.64 12.40 1.52
N PHE A 34 5.04 11.85 0.38
CA PHE A 34 5.17 10.42 0.18
C PHE A 34 6.59 9.97 0.52
N VAL A 35 6.68 8.97 1.38
CA VAL A 35 7.96 8.32 1.70
C VAL A 35 7.92 6.91 1.13
N THR A 36 8.72 6.67 0.09
CA THR A 36 8.75 5.38 -0.60
C THR A 36 10.09 4.70 -0.44
N ALA A 37 10.06 3.41 -0.12
CA ALA A 37 11.28 2.62 0.03
C ALA A 37 11.02 1.12 -0.23
N GLY A 38 12.05 0.42 -0.69
CA GLY A 38 12.14 -1.03 -0.56
C GLY A 38 12.73 -1.38 0.80
N GLU A 39 11.94 -2.02 1.65
CA GLU A 39 12.37 -2.38 2.99
C GLU A 39 13.30 -3.59 3.03
N GLY A 40 14.10 -3.68 4.09
CA GLY A 40 15.06 -4.78 4.32
C GLY A 40 16.48 -4.47 3.90
N GLY A 41 16.72 -3.32 3.25
CA GLY A 41 18.07 -2.79 3.00
C GLY A 41 18.57 -1.86 4.13
N GLY A 42 19.70 -1.24 3.95
CA GLY A 42 20.26 -0.30 4.94
C GLY A 42 19.72 1.12 4.75
N THR A 43 19.70 1.61 3.52
CA THR A 43 19.36 3.02 3.22
C THR A 43 17.88 3.27 3.43
N GLY A 44 16.99 2.55 2.70
CA GLY A 44 15.54 2.74 2.80
C GLY A 44 15.03 2.47 4.21
N THR A 45 15.33 1.30 4.76
CA THR A 45 14.86 0.87 6.07
C THR A 45 15.26 1.81 7.21
N GLY A 46 16.50 2.36 7.15
CA GLY A 46 16.98 3.25 8.20
C GLY A 46 16.60 4.71 8.01
N ALA A 47 16.62 5.22 6.78
CA ALA A 47 16.38 6.64 6.52
C ALA A 47 14.91 7.00 6.40
N ALA A 48 14.05 6.11 5.89
CA ALA A 48 12.64 6.40 5.66
C ALA A 48 11.89 6.85 6.93
N PRO A 49 12.05 6.17 8.11
CA PRO A 49 11.40 6.64 9.34
C PRO A 49 11.87 8.05 9.78
N VAL A 50 13.14 8.39 9.56
CA VAL A 50 13.66 9.72 9.88
C VAL A 50 13.02 10.78 9.00
N VAL A 51 12.96 10.56 7.68
CA VAL A 51 12.33 11.48 6.72
C VAL A 51 10.83 11.63 7.03
N ALA A 52 10.13 10.53 7.29
CA ALA A 52 8.71 10.54 7.64
C ALA A 52 8.45 11.34 8.94
N SER A 53 9.28 11.14 9.98
CA SER A 53 9.19 11.88 11.23
C SER A 53 9.40 13.39 11.03
N ILE A 54 10.31 13.78 10.15
CA ILE A 54 10.55 15.19 9.80
C ILE A 54 9.31 15.76 9.12
N ALA A 55 8.80 15.10 8.08
CA ALA A 55 7.62 15.53 7.32
C ALA A 55 6.39 15.71 8.23
N LYS A 56 6.11 14.73 9.10
CA LYS A 56 4.99 14.80 10.06
C LYS A 56 5.15 15.95 11.04
N LYS A 57 6.36 16.20 11.58
CA LYS A 57 6.64 17.32 12.47
C LYS A 57 6.47 18.69 11.80
N MET A 58 6.66 18.77 10.49
CA MET A 58 6.42 19.99 9.72
C MET A 58 4.93 20.21 9.38
N GLY A 59 4.05 19.27 9.75
CA GLY A 59 2.61 19.35 9.55
C GLY A 59 2.12 18.80 8.20
N ALA A 60 2.99 18.22 7.41
CA ALA A 60 2.62 17.55 6.16
C ALA A 60 1.88 16.24 6.44
N LEU A 61 0.83 15.95 5.66
CA LEU A 61 0.24 14.62 5.64
C LEU A 61 1.28 13.62 5.12
N THR A 62 1.72 12.72 5.99
CA THR A 62 2.85 11.82 5.70
C THR A 62 2.37 10.41 5.40
N VAL A 63 2.55 10.00 4.16
CA VAL A 63 2.12 8.68 3.65
C VAL A 63 3.32 7.84 3.28
N GLY A 64 3.49 6.72 3.99
CA GLY A 64 4.49 5.71 3.64
C GLY A 64 3.93 4.73 2.60
N VAL A 65 4.67 4.46 1.54
CA VAL A 65 4.35 3.42 0.54
C VAL A 65 5.60 2.58 0.33
N VAL A 66 5.64 1.41 0.94
CA VAL A 66 6.87 0.61 1.00
C VAL A 66 6.63 -0.83 0.56
N THR A 67 7.67 -1.48 0.06
CA THR A 67 7.61 -2.89 -0.30
C THR A 67 8.28 -3.76 0.75
N ARG A 68 7.66 -4.90 1.04
CA ARG A 68 8.26 -5.98 1.83
C ARG A 68 8.98 -6.94 0.87
N PRO A 69 10.26 -7.30 1.15
CA PRO A 69 11.08 -8.09 0.24
C PRO A 69 10.47 -9.47 -0.05
N PHE A 70 10.82 -10.03 -1.19
CA PHE A 70 10.50 -11.42 -1.53
C PHE A 70 11.16 -12.38 -0.54
N LYS A 71 10.53 -13.52 -0.27
CA LYS A 71 11.08 -14.56 0.63
C LYS A 71 12.44 -15.07 0.18
N PHE A 72 12.67 -15.17 -1.13
CA PHE A 72 13.95 -15.63 -1.68
C PHE A 72 15.12 -14.67 -1.39
N GLU A 73 14.85 -13.40 -1.02
CA GLU A 73 15.88 -12.45 -0.62
C GLU A 73 16.47 -12.75 0.78
N GLY A 74 15.86 -13.65 1.51
CA GLY A 74 16.39 -14.25 2.73
C GLY A 74 15.81 -13.69 4.03
N ALA A 75 15.75 -14.55 5.04
CA ALA A 75 15.11 -14.26 6.33
C ALA A 75 15.71 -13.08 7.10
N ARG A 76 17.00 -12.77 6.92
CA ARG A 76 17.63 -11.61 7.54
C ARG A 76 17.02 -10.32 6.98
N ARG A 77 16.88 -10.25 5.65
CA ARG A 77 16.30 -9.08 4.97
C ARG A 77 14.84 -8.89 5.34
N THR A 78 14.08 -9.97 5.44
CA THR A 78 12.68 -9.93 5.90
C THR A 78 12.57 -9.39 7.33
N ARG A 79 13.41 -9.85 8.28
CA ARG A 79 13.39 -9.33 9.66
C ARG A 79 13.75 -7.84 9.74
N GLN A 80 14.74 -7.40 8.96
CA GLN A 80 15.09 -5.97 8.89
C GLN A 80 13.96 -5.15 8.31
N ALA A 81 13.27 -5.65 7.27
CA ALA A 81 12.12 -5.00 6.68
C ALA A 81 10.97 -4.83 7.69
N MET A 82 10.65 -5.88 8.43
CA MET A 82 9.60 -5.82 9.45
C MET A 82 9.89 -4.80 10.55
N ALA A 83 11.16 -4.72 11.00
CA ALA A 83 11.54 -3.72 11.99
C ALA A 83 11.40 -2.28 11.44
N GLY A 84 11.83 -2.01 10.20
CA GLY A 84 11.69 -0.70 9.58
C GLY A 84 10.22 -0.32 9.32
N ILE A 85 9.40 -1.28 8.94
CA ILE A 85 7.95 -1.09 8.76
C ILE A 85 7.28 -0.68 10.09
N GLU A 86 7.65 -1.30 11.22
CA GLU A 86 7.14 -0.90 12.53
C GLU A 86 7.59 0.52 12.90
N GLU A 87 8.86 0.89 12.69
CA GLU A 87 9.32 2.26 12.92
C GLU A 87 8.58 3.28 12.02
N LEU A 88 8.30 2.93 10.76
CA LEU A 88 7.52 3.77 9.85
C LEU A 88 6.06 3.93 10.31
N ARG A 89 5.44 2.86 10.82
CA ARG A 89 4.06 2.87 11.30
C ARG A 89 3.86 3.87 12.43
N GLU A 90 4.85 4.05 13.30
CA GLU A 90 4.79 5.00 14.42
C GLU A 90 4.87 6.47 13.97
N VAL A 91 5.47 6.74 12.81
CA VAL A 91 5.76 8.11 12.35
C VAL A 91 4.98 8.57 11.13
N CYS A 92 4.36 7.67 10.37
CA CYS A 92 3.47 8.03 9.26
C CYS A 92 2.04 8.26 9.74
N ASP A 93 1.28 9.06 8.98
CA ASP A 93 -0.18 9.14 9.13
C ASP A 93 -0.83 7.89 8.58
N THR A 94 -0.39 7.47 7.41
CA THR A 94 -0.84 6.25 6.72
C THR A 94 0.36 5.48 6.21
N LEU A 95 0.38 4.18 6.40
CA LEU A 95 1.41 3.28 5.89
C LEU A 95 0.81 2.18 5.03
N ILE A 96 1.12 2.20 3.75
CA ILE A 96 0.78 1.17 2.77
C ILE A 96 1.99 0.24 2.64
N VAL A 97 1.81 -1.03 2.96
CA VAL A 97 2.85 -2.05 2.83
C VAL A 97 2.48 -3.01 1.70
N ILE A 98 3.34 -3.10 0.69
CA ILE A 98 3.16 -3.97 -0.47
C ILE A 98 3.98 -5.23 -0.26
N PRO A 99 3.34 -6.41 -0.08
CA PRO A 99 4.05 -7.66 0.08
C PRO A 99 4.48 -8.21 -1.31
N ASN A 100 5.77 -8.12 -1.65
CA ASN A 100 6.27 -8.55 -2.96
C ASN A 100 5.93 -10.01 -3.28
N ASP A 101 5.88 -10.91 -2.29
CA ASP A 101 5.47 -12.30 -2.50
C ASP A 101 4.07 -12.44 -3.11
N ARG A 102 3.16 -11.49 -2.85
CA ARG A 102 1.80 -11.50 -3.40
C ARG A 102 1.77 -11.11 -4.89
N LEU A 103 2.78 -10.37 -5.34
CA LEU A 103 2.89 -10.02 -6.76
C LEU A 103 3.10 -11.24 -7.66
N MET A 104 3.73 -12.30 -7.13
CA MET A 104 3.87 -13.57 -7.83
C MET A 104 2.52 -14.22 -8.15
N GLN A 105 1.48 -13.92 -7.37
CA GLN A 105 0.13 -14.44 -7.63
C GLN A 105 -0.59 -13.68 -8.76
N LEU A 106 -0.17 -12.45 -9.05
CA LEU A 106 -0.72 -11.63 -10.15
C LEU A 106 -0.14 -12.01 -11.51
N GLY A 107 1.10 -12.45 -11.56
CA GLY A 107 1.84 -12.68 -12.81
C GLY A 107 1.92 -14.14 -13.29
N GLY A 108 1.37 -15.11 -12.55
CA GLY A 108 1.43 -16.53 -12.90
C GLY A 108 2.78 -17.19 -12.60
N GLU A 109 2.88 -18.49 -12.92
CA GLU A 109 4.03 -19.34 -12.55
C GLU A 109 5.32 -19.07 -13.35
N GLU A 110 5.27 -18.32 -14.45
CA GLU A 110 6.40 -18.10 -15.37
C GLU A 110 7.07 -16.73 -15.23
N LEU A 111 6.81 -15.99 -14.15
CA LEU A 111 7.40 -14.65 -13.92
C LEU A 111 8.93 -14.77 -13.75
N SER A 112 9.67 -14.09 -14.60
CA SER A 112 11.12 -13.90 -14.41
C SER A 112 11.38 -12.96 -13.21
N ILE A 113 12.58 -13.03 -12.63
CA ILE A 113 12.99 -12.14 -11.52
C ILE A 113 12.87 -10.67 -11.94
N VAL A 114 13.22 -10.32 -13.16
CA VAL A 114 13.15 -8.94 -13.67
C VAL A 114 11.70 -8.46 -13.74
N GLU A 115 10.79 -9.32 -14.21
CA GLU A 115 9.36 -9.01 -14.26
C GLU A 115 8.76 -8.87 -12.86
N ALA A 116 9.17 -9.72 -11.91
CA ALA A 116 8.72 -9.62 -10.51
C ALA A 116 9.09 -8.28 -9.86
N PHE A 117 10.34 -7.81 -10.06
CA PHE A 117 10.75 -6.50 -9.56
C PHE A 117 10.07 -5.35 -10.30
N ARG A 118 9.86 -5.47 -11.62
CA ARG A 118 9.09 -4.48 -12.38
C ARG A 118 7.64 -4.39 -11.91
N ALA A 119 7.01 -5.51 -11.60
CA ALA A 119 5.66 -5.53 -11.01
C ALA A 119 5.63 -4.83 -9.63
N ALA A 120 6.67 -5.00 -8.80
CA ALA A 120 6.78 -4.27 -7.53
C ALA A 120 6.90 -2.76 -7.74
N ASP A 121 7.72 -2.32 -8.69
CA ASP A 121 7.87 -0.91 -9.03
C ASP A 121 6.56 -0.32 -9.57
N GLU A 122 5.84 -1.07 -10.41
CA GLU A 122 4.56 -0.66 -11.00
C GLU A 122 3.48 -0.52 -9.92
N VAL A 123 3.42 -1.43 -8.96
CA VAL A 123 2.45 -1.36 -7.86
C VAL A 123 2.75 -0.17 -6.93
N LEU A 124 4.03 0.09 -6.60
CA LEU A 124 4.44 1.29 -5.87
C LEU A 124 4.02 2.56 -6.60
N HIS A 125 4.31 2.62 -7.90
CA HIS A 125 3.95 3.74 -8.76
C HIS A 125 2.44 3.97 -8.76
N ASN A 126 1.65 2.92 -8.99
CA ASN A 126 0.19 2.99 -9.01
C ASN A 126 -0.38 3.41 -7.64
N GLY A 127 0.22 2.98 -6.52
CA GLY A 127 -0.17 3.38 -5.18
C GLY A 127 -0.01 4.88 -4.95
N VAL A 128 1.15 5.43 -5.28
CA VAL A 128 1.41 6.87 -5.17
C VAL A 128 0.57 7.66 -6.17
N GLN A 129 0.54 7.22 -7.43
CA GLN A 129 -0.16 7.91 -8.50
C GLN A 129 -1.68 7.89 -8.31
N GLY A 130 -2.24 6.79 -7.78
CA GLY A 130 -3.66 6.67 -7.48
C GLY A 130 -4.15 7.74 -6.49
N ILE A 131 -3.34 8.12 -5.51
CA ILE A 131 -3.65 9.20 -4.57
C ILE A 131 -3.36 10.56 -5.19
N THR A 132 -2.18 10.73 -5.78
CA THR A 132 -1.73 12.02 -6.32
C THR A 132 -2.63 12.51 -7.43
N ASN A 133 -3.01 11.64 -8.35
CA ASN A 133 -3.85 12.00 -9.49
C ASN A 133 -5.24 12.45 -9.08
N LEU A 134 -5.81 11.88 -8.01
CA LEU A 134 -7.11 12.32 -7.47
C LEU A 134 -7.09 13.78 -7.01
N ILE A 135 -5.93 14.25 -6.53
CA ILE A 135 -5.76 15.60 -6.00
C ILE A 135 -5.33 16.58 -7.10
N THR A 136 -4.46 16.15 -8.01
CA THR A 136 -3.76 17.04 -8.94
C THR A 136 -4.35 17.08 -10.34
N ILE A 137 -5.04 16.02 -10.78
CA ILE A 137 -5.62 15.94 -12.11
C ILE A 137 -7.10 16.28 -12.05
N PRO A 138 -7.55 17.34 -12.74
CA PRO A 138 -8.98 17.63 -12.84
C PRO A 138 -9.70 16.48 -13.55
N GLY A 139 -10.60 15.82 -12.83
CA GLY A 139 -11.46 14.77 -13.36
C GLY A 139 -12.91 15.24 -13.51
N MET A 140 -13.80 14.31 -13.84
CA MET A 140 -15.26 14.56 -13.84
C MET A 140 -15.78 14.66 -12.39
N ILE A 141 -15.22 13.88 -11.49
CA ILE A 141 -15.48 13.92 -10.05
C ILE A 141 -14.14 14.17 -9.37
N ASN A 142 -14.02 15.36 -8.79
CA ASN A 142 -12.79 15.79 -8.14
C ASN A 142 -12.83 15.53 -6.64
N VAL A 143 -11.68 15.17 -6.09
CA VAL A 143 -11.47 14.99 -4.66
C VAL A 143 -10.65 16.17 -4.14
N ASP A 144 -11.11 16.82 -3.09
CA ASP A 144 -10.34 17.86 -2.39
C ASP A 144 -9.24 17.21 -1.54
N PHE A 145 -8.12 17.91 -1.39
CA PHE A 145 -7.05 17.49 -0.48
C PHE A 145 -7.54 17.33 0.97
N ALA A 146 -8.50 18.17 1.40
CA ALA A 146 -9.10 18.05 2.73
C ALA A 146 -9.82 16.71 2.92
N ASP A 147 -10.48 16.19 1.88
CA ASP A 147 -11.15 14.88 1.90
C ASP A 147 -10.13 13.74 2.03
N VAL A 148 -9.07 13.79 1.21
CA VAL A 148 -7.97 12.81 1.30
C VAL A 148 -7.33 12.83 2.69
N ARG A 149 -7.08 14.02 3.22
CA ARG A 149 -6.55 14.20 4.58
C ARG A 149 -7.45 13.58 5.64
N SER A 150 -8.78 13.72 5.51
CA SER A 150 -9.75 13.17 6.49
C SER A 150 -9.72 11.65 6.60
N VAL A 151 -9.41 10.95 5.50
CA VAL A 151 -9.32 9.49 5.45
C VAL A 151 -7.94 8.97 5.83
N MET A 152 -6.89 9.77 5.58
CA MET A 152 -5.51 9.31 5.69
C MET A 152 -4.76 9.83 6.92
N SER A 153 -5.24 10.88 7.60
CA SER A 153 -4.61 11.38 8.84
C SER A 153 -4.75 10.38 9.97
N ASP A 154 -3.62 10.03 10.59
CA ASP A 154 -3.54 9.10 11.73
C ASP A 154 -4.28 7.77 11.50
N ALA A 155 -4.39 7.36 10.25
CA ALA A 155 -5.12 6.15 9.85
C ALA A 155 -4.33 4.84 10.09
N GLY A 156 -3.04 4.95 10.34
CA GLY A 156 -2.17 3.81 10.62
C GLY A 156 -1.92 2.94 9.39
N SER A 157 -2.16 1.64 9.50
CA SER A 157 -1.98 0.72 8.37
C SER A 157 -3.09 0.85 7.35
N ALA A 158 -2.72 0.89 6.08
CA ALA A 158 -3.64 0.87 4.96
C ALA A 158 -3.37 -0.31 4.04
N LEU A 159 -4.44 -0.79 3.43
CA LEU A 159 -4.40 -1.85 2.42
C LEU A 159 -4.68 -1.24 1.04
N MET A 160 -4.02 -1.77 0.02
CA MET A 160 -4.20 -1.33 -1.34
C MET A 160 -4.61 -2.49 -2.24
N GLY A 161 -5.66 -2.26 -3.04
CA GLY A 161 -6.08 -3.16 -4.09
C GLY A 161 -6.08 -2.47 -5.45
N ILE A 162 -5.69 -3.19 -6.49
CA ILE A 162 -5.68 -2.70 -7.86
C ILE A 162 -6.38 -3.72 -8.74
N GLY A 163 -7.25 -3.23 -9.62
CA GLY A 163 -7.87 -4.03 -10.66
C GLY A 163 -7.94 -3.26 -11.97
N SER A 164 -7.85 -3.97 -13.09
CA SER A 164 -8.03 -3.38 -14.42
C SER A 164 -8.77 -4.35 -15.33
N ALA A 165 -9.64 -3.81 -16.17
CA ALA A 165 -10.40 -4.61 -17.12
C ALA A 165 -10.76 -3.82 -18.37
N ARG A 166 -11.09 -4.57 -19.44
CA ARG A 166 -11.51 -4.04 -20.74
C ARG A 166 -12.81 -4.70 -21.19
N GLY A 167 -13.48 -4.08 -22.16
CA GLY A 167 -14.68 -4.61 -22.78
C GLY A 167 -15.94 -4.46 -21.93
N ASP A 168 -16.94 -5.32 -22.20
CA ASP A 168 -18.22 -5.30 -21.51
C ASP A 168 -18.06 -5.59 -20.01
N ASN A 169 -18.76 -4.85 -19.16
CA ASN A 169 -18.66 -4.93 -17.69
C ASN A 169 -17.27 -4.62 -17.09
N ARG A 170 -16.41 -3.91 -17.83
CA ARG A 170 -15.04 -3.58 -17.40
C ARG A 170 -14.98 -2.96 -16.01
N ALA A 171 -15.91 -2.07 -15.65
CA ALA A 171 -15.93 -1.41 -14.35
C ALA A 171 -16.20 -2.39 -13.20
N MET A 172 -17.19 -3.30 -13.36
CA MET A 172 -17.50 -4.31 -12.36
C MET A 172 -16.36 -5.32 -12.21
N THR A 173 -15.78 -5.76 -13.34
CA THR A 173 -14.64 -6.69 -13.33
C THR A 173 -13.41 -6.07 -12.68
N ALA A 174 -13.09 -4.81 -12.99
CA ALA A 174 -11.99 -4.10 -12.38
C ALA A 174 -12.19 -3.88 -10.87
N ALA A 175 -13.42 -3.51 -10.45
CA ALA A 175 -13.77 -3.37 -9.03
C ALA A 175 -13.64 -4.69 -8.27
N GLU A 176 -14.14 -5.79 -8.84
CA GLU A 176 -14.03 -7.12 -8.25
C GLU A 176 -12.57 -7.56 -8.11
N GLN A 177 -11.74 -7.31 -9.13
CA GLN A 177 -10.30 -7.58 -9.07
C GLN A 177 -9.60 -6.73 -8.00
N ALA A 178 -9.96 -5.46 -7.87
CA ALA A 178 -9.38 -4.57 -6.87
C ALA A 178 -9.74 -5.01 -5.44
N ILE A 179 -11.01 -5.36 -5.19
CA ILE A 179 -11.50 -5.85 -3.90
C ILE A 179 -10.86 -7.19 -3.51
N ASN A 180 -10.67 -8.08 -4.48
CA ASN A 180 -10.06 -9.40 -4.28
C ASN A 180 -8.56 -9.42 -4.59
N SER A 181 -7.93 -8.26 -4.67
CA SER A 181 -6.51 -8.16 -5.00
C SER A 181 -5.66 -8.93 -3.98
N PRO A 182 -4.70 -9.76 -4.42
CA PRO A 182 -3.77 -10.43 -3.53
C PRO A 182 -2.91 -9.48 -2.69
N LEU A 183 -2.84 -8.21 -3.08
CA LEU A 183 -2.14 -7.15 -2.33
C LEU A 183 -2.87 -6.78 -1.05
N LEU A 184 -4.17 -7.01 -0.98
CA LEU A 184 -4.94 -6.94 0.25
C LEU A 184 -4.57 -8.16 1.11
N GLU A 185 -3.83 -7.98 2.18
CA GLU A 185 -3.47 -9.09 3.10
C GLU A 185 -4.65 -9.55 3.97
N SER A 186 -5.72 -8.76 4.03
CA SER A 186 -6.98 -9.03 4.73
C SER A 186 -8.17 -8.55 3.89
N THR A 187 -9.38 -8.88 4.32
CA THR A 187 -10.61 -8.34 3.71
C THR A 187 -10.73 -6.84 4.00
N MET A 188 -11.48 -6.13 3.17
CA MET A 188 -11.82 -4.71 3.41
C MET A 188 -12.86 -4.53 4.52
N GLU A 189 -13.40 -5.61 5.06
CA GLU A 189 -14.33 -5.58 6.18
C GLU A 189 -13.70 -4.87 7.38
N GLY A 190 -14.42 -3.89 7.93
CA GLY A 190 -13.94 -3.06 9.04
C GLY A 190 -13.07 -1.87 8.63
N ALA A 191 -12.89 -1.61 7.33
CA ALA A 191 -12.29 -0.36 6.88
C ALA A 191 -13.20 0.83 7.18
N LYS A 192 -12.72 1.82 7.93
CA LYS A 192 -13.47 3.04 8.28
C LYS A 192 -13.31 4.15 7.25
N GLY A 193 -12.26 4.09 6.46
CA GLY A 193 -11.99 5.01 5.37
C GLY A 193 -11.61 4.27 4.10
N VAL A 194 -12.14 4.70 2.96
CA VAL A 194 -11.78 4.15 1.66
C VAL A 194 -11.57 5.28 0.67
N LEU A 195 -10.43 5.27 0.02
CA LEU A 195 -10.13 6.12 -1.12
C LEU A 195 -10.21 5.29 -2.39
N LEU A 196 -11.11 5.65 -3.29
CA LEU A 196 -11.38 4.95 -4.53
C LEU A 196 -11.00 5.82 -5.73
N SER A 197 -10.04 5.39 -6.51
CA SER A 197 -9.63 6.01 -7.77
C SER A 197 -10.11 5.19 -8.94
N ILE A 198 -10.89 5.80 -9.84
CA ILE A 198 -11.39 5.17 -11.06
C ILE A 198 -10.80 5.93 -12.25
N ALA A 199 -9.90 5.29 -12.99
CA ALA A 199 -9.27 5.85 -14.18
C ALA A 199 -9.79 5.13 -15.44
N GLY A 200 -10.11 5.90 -16.46
CA GLY A 200 -10.58 5.38 -17.74
C GLY A 200 -10.45 6.43 -18.84
N GLY A 201 -10.70 6.05 -20.09
CA GLY A 201 -10.76 6.97 -21.21
C GLY A 201 -11.95 7.92 -21.14
N SER A 202 -12.06 8.83 -22.10
CA SER A 202 -13.17 9.78 -22.23
C SER A 202 -14.55 9.12 -22.48
N ASP A 203 -14.56 7.81 -22.72
CA ASP A 203 -15.75 6.97 -22.84
C ASP A 203 -16.28 6.41 -21.51
N LEU A 204 -15.61 6.74 -20.38
CA LEU A 204 -16.00 6.30 -19.04
C LEU A 204 -17.41 6.75 -18.68
N GLY A 205 -18.33 5.81 -18.52
CA GLY A 205 -19.73 6.07 -18.28
C GLY A 205 -20.09 6.27 -16.82
N LEU A 206 -21.09 7.15 -16.54
CA LEU A 206 -21.58 7.39 -15.18
C LEU A 206 -22.09 6.09 -14.51
N HIS A 207 -22.75 5.21 -15.27
CA HIS A 207 -23.22 3.94 -14.76
C HIS A 207 -22.07 3.01 -14.34
N GLU A 208 -20.94 3.03 -15.07
CA GLU A 208 -19.74 2.28 -14.74
C GLU A 208 -19.14 2.76 -13.42
N VAL A 209 -19.01 4.06 -13.26
CA VAL A 209 -18.50 4.68 -12.03
C VAL A 209 -19.38 4.34 -10.83
N ASN A 210 -20.71 4.50 -10.98
CA ASN A 210 -21.65 4.19 -9.91
C ASN A 210 -21.62 2.71 -9.52
N ALA A 211 -21.60 1.81 -10.50
CA ALA A 211 -21.55 0.37 -10.24
C ALA A 211 -20.27 -0.05 -9.48
N ALA A 212 -19.13 0.49 -9.88
CA ALA A 212 -17.87 0.24 -9.21
C ALA A 212 -17.85 0.78 -7.76
N ALA A 213 -18.33 2.03 -7.56
CA ALA A 213 -18.39 2.64 -6.23
C ALA A 213 -19.33 1.87 -5.29
N SER A 214 -20.53 1.50 -5.74
CA SER A 214 -21.48 0.71 -4.94
C SER A 214 -20.92 -0.66 -4.56
N MET A 215 -20.20 -1.34 -5.46
CA MET A 215 -19.57 -2.62 -5.14
C MET A 215 -18.52 -2.50 -4.04
N VAL A 216 -17.74 -1.41 -4.05
CA VAL A 216 -16.71 -1.16 -3.02
C VAL A 216 -17.36 -0.82 -1.69
N GLU A 217 -18.39 0.03 -1.69
CA GLU A 217 -19.15 0.42 -0.50
C GLU A 217 -19.80 -0.79 0.21
N GLU A 218 -20.40 -1.71 -0.55
CA GLU A 218 -21.00 -2.94 0.00
C GLU A 218 -20.02 -3.89 0.70
N ARG A 219 -18.71 -3.72 0.46
CA ARG A 219 -17.65 -4.56 1.05
C ARG A 219 -16.90 -3.89 2.20
N ALA A 220 -17.15 -2.62 2.43
CA ALA A 220 -16.61 -1.86 3.54
C ALA A 220 -17.53 -1.89 4.77
N ASP A 221 -17.16 -1.18 5.83
CA ASP A 221 -18.01 -1.01 7.02
C ASP A 221 -19.27 -0.18 6.68
N GLU A 222 -20.38 -0.38 7.42
CA GLU A 222 -21.62 0.38 7.22
C GLU A 222 -21.43 1.89 7.39
N ASP A 223 -20.48 2.29 8.26
CA ASP A 223 -20.14 3.70 8.54
C ASP A 223 -18.90 4.18 7.78
N VAL A 224 -18.52 3.52 6.67
CA VAL A 224 -17.33 3.86 5.91
C VAL A 224 -17.36 5.28 5.35
N ASN A 225 -16.28 6.02 5.52
CA ASN A 225 -16.05 7.27 4.80
C ASN A 225 -15.45 6.96 3.42
N LEU A 226 -16.32 6.78 2.41
CA LEU A 226 -15.93 6.51 1.04
C LEU A 226 -15.70 7.80 0.27
N ILE A 227 -14.46 8.05 -0.13
CA ILE A 227 -14.07 9.15 -1.01
C ILE A 227 -13.69 8.56 -2.36
N PHE A 228 -14.36 8.99 -3.41
CA PHE A 228 -14.04 8.52 -4.74
C PHE A 228 -13.86 9.66 -5.73
N GLY A 229 -12.98 9.46 -6.69
CA GLY A 229 -12.76 10.39 -7.79
C GLY A 229 -12.52 9.65 -9.11
N THR A 230 -12.73 10.38 -10.20
CA THR A 230 -12.54 9.85 -11.55
C THR A 230 -11.41 10.60 -12.25
N ILE A 231 -10.58 9.84 -12.95
CA ILE A 231 -9.45 10.36 -13.73
C ILE A 231 -9.70 10.00 -15.19
N ILE A 232 -9.69 11.00 -16.07
CA ILE A 232 -9.77 10.75 -17.50
C ILE A 232 -8.36 10.66 -18.06
N ASP A 233 -8.03 9.48 -18.58
CA ASP A 233 -6.74 9.18 -19.20
C ASP A 233 -6.97 8.39 -20.50
N ASP A 234 -6.97 9.10 -21.61
CA ASP A 234 -7.21 8.51 -22.94
C ASP A 234 -6.09 7.54 -23.37
N THR A 235 -4.96 7.52 -22.67
CA THR A 235 -3.89 6.52 -22.93
C THR A 235 -4.29 5.11 -22.53
N LEU A 236 -5.28 4.95 -21.66
CA LEU A 236 -5.85 3.67 -21.25
C LEU A 236 -6.73 3.03 -22.34
N GLY A 237 -7.19 3.84 -23.33
CA GLY A 237 -8.12 3.37 -24.37
C GLY A 237 -9.43 2.86 -23.76
N ASP A 238 -9.76 1.59 -24.00
CA ASP A 238 -10.96 0.92 -23.47
C ASP A 238 -10.77 0.30 -22.08
N GLU A 239 -9.57 0.47 -21.46
CA GLU A 239 -9.28 -0.06 -20.12
C GLU A 239 -9.84 0.86 -19.03
N ILE A 240 -10.45 0.26 -18.01
CA ILE A 240 -10.71 0.92 -16.73
C ILE A 240 -9.72 0.36 -15.71
N ARG A 241 -9.11 1.26 -14.93
CA ARG A 241 -8.26 0.92 -13.80
C ARG A 241 -8.85 1.45 -12.52
N ILE A 242 -8.98 0.57 -11.54
CA ILE A 242 -9.50 0.89 -10.21
C ILE A 242 -8.41 0.66 -9.17
N THR A 243 -8.15 1.67 -8.37
CA THR A 243 -7.25 1.59 -7.22
C THR A 243 -8.06 1.88 -5.96
N ILE A 244 -7.98 0.99 -4.99
CA ILE A 244 -8.64 1.10 -3.69
C ILE A 244 -7.57 1.23 -2.63
N ILE A 245 -7.72 2.20 -1.73
CA ILE A 245 -6.90 2.32 -0.52
C ILE A 245 -7.85 2.32 0.67
N ALA A 246 -7.79 1.26 1.46
CA ALA A 246 -8.65 1.06 2.63
C ALA A 246 -7.84 1.33 3.90
N THR A 247 -8.40 2.11 4.81
CA THR A 247 -7.74 2.62 6.02
C THR A 247 -8.63 2.41 7.25
N GLY A 248 -8.06 2.63 8.43
CA GLY A 248 -8.83 2.64 9.68
C GLY A 248 -9.17 1.26 10.22
N PHE A 249 -8.38 0.25 9.91
CA PHE A 249 -8.49 -1.07 10.50
C PHE A 249 -8.03 -1.02 11.96
N ASP A 250 -8.83 -1.55 12.89
CA ASP A 250 -8.39 -1.66 14.28
C ASP A 250 -7.18 -2.59 14.37
N ALA A 251 -6.08 -2.09 14.90
CA ALA A 251 -4.79 -2.79 14.97
C ALA A 251 -4.88 -4.14 15.73
N GLU A 252 -5.84 -4.31 16.64
CA GLU A 252 -6.06 -5.52 17.43
C GLU A 252 -6.67 -6.69 16.62
N ALA A 253 -7.54 -6.41 15.65
CA ALA A 253 -8.17 -7.45 14.82
C ALA A 253 -7.17 -8.12 13.86
N ASN A 254 -6.24 -7.34 13.30
CA ASN A 254 -5.25 -7.82 12.34
C ASN A 254 -4.13 -8.65 13.00
N MET A 255 -3.75 -8.34 14.26
CA MET A 255 -2.77 -9.13 15.00
C MET A 255 -3.31 -10.51 15.39
N THR A 256 -4.60 -10.64 15.66
CA THR A 256 -5.24 -11.90 16.05
C THR A 256 -5.38 -12.87 14.87
N GLN A 257 -5.65 -12.39 13.67
CA GLN A 257 -5.76 -13.23 12.47
C GLN A 257 -4.38 -13.68 11.94
N ALA A 258 -3.37 -12.83 11.99
CA ALA A 258 -2.00 -13.20 11.60
C ALA A 258 -1.39 -14.24 12.56
N ALA A 259 -1.69 -14.15 13.86
CA ALA A 259 -1.26 -15.12 14.87
C ALA A 259 -1.98 -16.48 14.74
N ALA A 260 -3.25 -16.49 14.34
CA ALA A 260 -4.02 -17.72 14.15
C ALA A 260 -3.57 -18.53 12.93
N GLN A 261 -3.04 -17.88 11.89
CA GLN A 261 -2.51 -18.56 10.69
C GLN A 261 -1.07 -19.08 10.85
N GLN A 262 -0.37 -18.72 11.93
CA GLN A 262 1.01 -19.16 12.19
C GLN A 262 1.11 -20.28 13.23
N GLN A 263 0.01 -20.86 13.70
CA GLN A 263 0.10 -22.05 14.56
C GLN A 263 0.58 -23.23 13.72
N PRO A 264 1.78 -23.78 13.99
CA PRO A 264 2.21 -25.01 13.35
C PRO A 264 1.25 -26.13 13.79
N GLN A 265 0.72 -26.87 12.81
CA GLN A 265 0.03 -28.12 13.08
C GLN A 265 0.98 -29.00 13.90
N GLN A 266 0.73 -29.11 15.20
CA GLN A 266 1.40 -30.10 16.01
C GLN A 266 0.96 -31.48 15.48
N GLU A 267 1.87 -32.12 14.77
CA GLU A 267 1.76 -33.55 14.50
C GLU A 267 1.47 -34.28 15.80
N GLN A 268 0.29 -34.86 15.89
CA GLN A 268 -0.01 -35.86 16.92
C GLN A 268 0.88 -37.07 16.64
N ARG A 269 2.09 -37.08 17.21
CA ARG A 269 2.89 -38.31 17.33
C ARG A 269 2.17 -39.25 18.26
N CYS A 270 1.42 -40.16 17.68
CA CYS A 270 0.87 -41.30 18.36
C CYS A 270 2.04 -42.15 18.90
N LEU A 271 2.30 -42.09 20.20
CA LEU A 271 3.23 -42.98 20.87
C LEU A 271 2.53 -44.34 21.05
N LEU A 272 2.73 -45.24 20.10
CA LEU A 272 2.49 -46.67 20.32
C LEU A 272 3.61 -47.23 21.23
N TYR A 273 3.32 -47.31 22.52
CA TYR A 273 4.11 -48.08 23.48
C TYR A 273 3.66 -49.55 23.37
N THR A 274 4.50 -50.39 22.82
CA THR A 274 4.42 -51.85 23.02
C THR A 274 5.32 -52.18 24.17
N SER A 275 4.74 -52.64 25.28
CA SER A 275 5.45 -53.29 26.36
C SER A 275 5.53 -54.79 26.14
N PRO A 276 6.53 -55.48 26.73
CA PRO A 276 6.92 -56.86 26.47
C PRO A 276 5.96 -57.92 26.94
#